data_3e0b565c902e00250d7a942c259fae5c
#
_entry.id   3e0b565c902e00250d7a942c259fae5c
#
_cell.length_a   1.000
_cell.length_b   1.000
_cell.length_c   1.000
_cell.angle_alpha   90.00
_cell.angle_beta   90.00
_cell.angle_gamma   90.00
#
_symmetry.space_group_name_H-M   'P 1'
#
loop_
_entity.id
_entity.type
_entity.pdbx_description
1 polymer ?
#
loop_
_entity_poly.entity_id
_entity_poly.type
_entity_poly.pdbx_seq_one_letter_code
_entity_poly.pdbx_strand_id
1 'polypeptide(L)'
;MRSVFILLVAVVMTACQSSRKELKVLQFNIWQEGTSVENGYWGIVDNIVELSPDLITFSEVRNYNGISFISRLVTDLEKRGMRYYGKESVSTGILSKYEIQSQEVVFPLKNDRGSVIKAMFQIEGEEIVLYSAHLDWMNCSYYLPRGYDGCTWKKMKQPVVDVDSILADNKASFRDDEVRAIVEDARKEREHGRIVMIGGDFNEPSHLDWQADTKDIREHRGMVVNWDCSKILIEDGYKDTFREIYPNPVIYPGFTFPTNNIEVDLKKLTWAPEADDRERIDFI
;
A
#
# COMPACT_ATOMS: atom_id res chain seq x y z
N MET A 1 64.46 42.46 -20.63
CA MET A 1 63.73 41.20 -20.29
C MET A 1 62.53 41.59 -19.46
N ARG A 2 61.32 41.46 -20.03
CA ARG A 2 60.06 41.75 -19.33
C ARG A 2 59.46 40.37 -18.84
N SER A 3 59.47 40.20 -17.54
CA SER A 3 58.82 38.98 -16.91
C SER A 3 57.33 39.14 -16.93
N VAL A 4 56.64 38.22 -17.59
CA VAL A 4 55.15 38.09 -17.56
C VAL A 4 54.77 37.18 -16.41
N PHE A 5 54.08 37.72 -15.40
CA PHE A 5 53.48 36.94 -14.34
C PHE A 5 52.09 36.42 -14.83
N ILE A 6 51.99 35.15 -15.00
CA ILE A 6 50.69 34.49 -15.27
C ILE A 6 50.06 34.18 -13.92
N LEU A 7 48.95 34.87 -13.60
CA LEU A 7 48.12 34.60 -12.40
C LEU A 7 47.16 33.44 -12.74
N LEU A 8 47.41 32.26 -12.16
CA LEU A 8 46.53 31.10 -12.29
C LEU A 8 45.41 31.24 -11.27
N VAL A 9 44.19 31.61 -11.70
CA VAL A 9 43.00 31.61 -10.83
C VAL A 9 42.41 30.21 -10.87
N ALA A 10 42.61 29.43 -9.80
CA ALA A 10 41.93 28.16 -9.59
C ALA A 10 40.51 28.43 -9.08
N VAL A 11 39.51 28.24 -9.93
CA VAL A 11 38.09 28.23 -9.52
C VAL A 11 37.82 26.86 -8.91
N VAL A 12 37.74 26.78 -7.58
CA VAL A 12 37.27 25.60 -6.88
C VAL A 12 35.73 25.57 -6.98
N MET A 13 35.21 24.79 -7.92
CA MET A 13 33.78 24.43 -7.92
C MET A 13 33.54 23.42 -6.81
N THR A 14 33.08 23.87 -5.66
CA THR A 14 32.46 22.99 -4.69
C THR A 14 31.14 22.48 -5.28
N ALA A 15 31.17 21.32 -5.89
CA ALA A 15 29.96 20.59 -6.19
C ALA A 15 29.29 20.27 -4.86
N CYS A 16 28.21 20.97 -4.55
CA CYS A 16 27.29 20.58 -3.49
C CYS A 16 26.64 19.26 -3.95
N GLN A 17 27.24 18.12 -3.57
CA GLN A 17 26.58 16.82 -3.67
C GLN A 17 25.46 16.88 -2.64
N SER A 18 24.24 17.19 -3.06
CA SER A 18 23.06 16.90 -2.26
C SER A 18 23.06 15.38 -2.10
N SER A 19 23.36 14.90 -0.90
CA SER A 19 23.17 13.50 -0.57
C SER A 19 21.67 13.22 -0.77
N ARG A 20 21.32 12.47 -1.82
CA ARG A 20 19.97 11.95 -1.96
C ARG A 20 19.71 11.13 -0.71
N LYS A 21 18.85 11.61 0.16
CA LYS A 21 18.38 10.81 1.26
C LYS A 21 17.29 9.88 0.75
N GLU A 22 17.37 8.63 1.17
CA GLU A 22 16.39 7.60 0.90
C GLU A 22 15.40 7.58 2.05
N LEU A 23 14.11 7.61 1.74
CA LEU A 23 13.04 7.35 2.70
C LEU A 23 12.60 5.90 2.55
N LYS A 24 12.65 5.17 3.65
CA LYS A 24 12.14 3.80 3.72
C LYS A 24 10.65 3.85 4.09
N VAL A 25 9.80 3.51 3.14
CA VAL A 25 8.35 3.46 3.31
C VAL A 25 7.91 1.99 3.39
N LEU A 26 7.06 1.66 4.35
CA LEU A 26 6.48 0.33 4.54
C LEU A 26 4.96 0.41 4.44
N GLN A 27 4.35 -0.38 3.55
CA GLN A 27 2.93 -0.72 3.61
C GLN A 27 2.79 -2.05 4.36
N PHE A 28 1.91 -2.12 5.35
CA PHE A 28 1.76 -3.28 6.18
C PHE A 28 0.29 -3.56 6.53
N ASN A 29 -0.34 -4.52 5.83
CA ASN A 29 -1.58 -5.11 6.34
C ASN A 29 -1.20 -5.99 7.55
N ILE A 30 -1.74 -5.66 8.73
CA ILE A 30 -1.38 -6.26 10.01
C ILE A 30 -2.35 -7.35 10.47
N TRP A 31 -3.19 -7.83 9.55
CA TRP A 31 -4.17 -8.88 9.75
C TRP A 31 -4.84 -8.79 11.13
N GLN A 32 -5.70 -7.77 11.26
CA GLN A 32 -6.47 -7.50 12.49
C GLN A 32 -5.56 -7.32 13.73
N GLU A 33 -4.55 -6.45 13.59
CA GLU A 33 -3.58 -6.16 14.68
C GLU A 33 -2.80 -7.39 15.15
N GLY A 34 -2.58 -8.36 14.25
CA GLY A 34 -1.87 -9.60 14.55
C GLY A 34 -2.69 -10.61 15.37
N THR A 35 -4.00 -10.36 15.61
CA THR A 35 -4.81 -11.27 16.44
C THR A 35 -5.08 -12.61 15.79
N SER A 36 -4.89 -12.72 14.48
CA SER A 36 -5.06 -13.94 13.71
C SER A 36 -3.87 -14.90 13.80
N VAL A 37 -2.76 -14.47 14.35
CA VAL A 37 -1.50 -15.23 14.47
C VAL A 37 -1.08 -15.27 15.94
N GLU A 38 -0.54 -16.40 16.41
CA GLU A 38 0.02 -16.50 17.75
C GLU A 38 1.19 -15.50 17.89
N ASN A 39 1.15 -14.69 18.96
CA ASN A 39 2.11 -13.60 19.18
C ASN A 39 2.20 -12.56 18.05
N GLY A 40 1.20 -12.49 17.14
CA GLY A 40 1.24 -11.66 15.93
C GLY A 40 1.49 -10.19 16.20
N TYR A 41 0.95 -9.61 17.28
CA TYR A 41 1.25 -8.23 17.67
C TYR A 41 2.76 -8.01 17.88
N TRP A 42 3.43 -8.91 18.58
CA TRP A 42 4.88 -8.80 18.80
C TRP A 42 5.66 -9.03 17.52
N GLY A 43 5.14 -9.87 16.62
CA GLY A 43 5.68 -10.01 15.27
C GLY A 43 5.61 -8.70 14.47
N ILE A 44 4.54 -7.91 14.61
CA ILE A 44 4.44 -6.58 14.00
C ILE A 44 5.52 -5.65 14.58
N VAL A 45 5.65 -5.61 15.91
CA VAL A 45 6.69 -4.79 16.59
C VAL A 45 8.09 -5.18 16.12
N ASP A 46 8.41 -6.49 16.11
CA ASP A 46 9.73 -6.99 15.74
C ASP A 46 10.07 -6.70 14.28
N ASN A 47 9.13 -6.84 13.35
CA ASN A 47 9.30 -6.46 11.95
C ASN A 47 9.59 -4.95 11.79
N ILE A 48 8.90 -4.09 12.52
CA ILE A 48 9.15 -2.64 12.48
C ILE A 48 10.55 -2.32 13.04
N VAL A 49 10.97 -2.99 14.12
CA VAL A 49 12.30 -2.82 14.69
C VAL A 49 13.37 -3.26 13.69
N GLU A 50 13.22 -4.41 13.07
CA GLU A 50 14.18 -4.97 12.11
C GLU A 50 14.28 -4.13 10.85
N LEU A 51 13.15 -3.78 10.23
CA LEU A 51 13.09 -3.00 8.99
C LEU A 51 13.42 -1.54 9.21
N SER A 52 13.12 -1.00 10.39
CA SER A 52 13.33 0.41 10.75
C SER A 52 12.85 1.39 9.65
N PRO A 53 11.59 1.29 9.18
CA PRO A 53 11.06 2.20 8.17
C PRO A 53 10.94 3.64 8.69
N ASP A 54 10.98 4.60 7.79
CA ASP A 54 10.80 6.02 8.14
C ASP A 54 9.34 6.41 8.19
N LEU A 55 8.54 5.86 7.27
CA LEU A 55 7.11 6.04 7.17
C LEU A 55 6.42 4.69 7.05
N ILE A 56 5.30 4.50 7.72
CA ILE A 56 4.51 3.26 7.68
C ILE A 56 3.06 3.59 7.43
N THR A 57 2.44 2.87 6.50
CA THR A 57 0.99 2.80 6.34
C THR A 57 0.50 1.44 6.82
N PHE A 58 -0.60 1.44 7.57
CA PHE A 58 -1.22 0.22 8.06
C PHE A 58 -2.60 0.00 7.48
N SER A 59 -2.92 -1.25 7.20
CA SER A 59 -4.28 -1.73 6.97
C SER A 59 -4.70 -2.67 8.08
N GLU A 60 -5.99 -2.71 8.40
CA GLU A 60 -6.61 -3.54 9.44
C GLU A 60 -6.35 -3.10 10.90
N VAL A 61 -6.25 -1.80 11.13
CA VAL A 61 -6.29 -1.21 12.48
C VAL A 61 -7.72 -1.31 13.03
N ARG A 62 -7.92 -1.94 14.17
CA ARG A 62 -9.24 -2.26 14.73
C ARG A 62 -9.52 -1.62 16.08
N ASN A 63 -8.47 -1.24 16.83
CA ASN A 63 -8.55 -0.71 18.20
C ASN A 63 -9.35 -1.65 19.14
N TYR A 64 -8.99 -2.93 19.12
CA TYR A 64 -9.66 -3.95 19.91
C TYR A 64 -9.69 -3.60 21.40
N ASN A 65 -10.83 -3.90 22.03
CA ASN A 65 -11.09 -3.64 23.45
C ASN A 65 -10.96 -2.14 23.84
N GLY A 66 -11.13 -1.23 22.88
CA GLY A 66 -11.00 0.21 23.10
C GLY A 66 -9.56 0.67 23.34
N ILE A 67 -8.57 -0.15 22.98
CA ILE A 67 -7.15 0.18 23.08
C ILE A 67 -6.70 0.72 21.71
N SER A 68 -6.21 1.96 21.69
CA SER A 68 -5.61 2.52 20.48
C SER A 68 -4.39 1.70 20.06
N PHE A 69 -4.48 1.02 18.92
CA PHE A 69 -3.38 0.24 18.36
C PHE A 69 -2.15 1.12 18.12
N ILE A 70 -2.34 2.27 17.50
CA ILE A 70 -1.25 3.19 17.17
C ILE A 70 -0.54 3.68 18.43
N SER A 71 -1.28 4.11 19.46
CA SER A 71 -0.69 4.60 20.72
C SER A 71 0.06 3.48 21.47
N ARG A 72 -0.50 2.27 21.48
CA ARG A 72 0.16 1.09 22.04
C ARG A 72 1.46 0.78 21.29
N LEU A 73 1.42 0.77 19.98
CA LEU A 73 2.57 0.46 19.13
C LEU A 73 3.69 1.49 19.31
N VAL A 74 3.38 2.80 19.34
CA VAL A 74 4.35 3.87 19.63
C VAL A 74 5.05 3.63 20.99
N THR A 75 4.26 3.32 22.02
CA THR A 75 4.79 3.06 23.36
C THR A 75 5.72 1.84 23.40
N ASP A 76 5.37 0.76 22.71
CA ASP A 76 6.14 -0.47 22.71
C ASP A 76 7.40 -0.35 21.83
N LEU A 77 7.36 0.41 20.74
CA LEU A 77 8.53 0.75 19.95
C LEU A 77 9.51 1.65 20.71
N GLU A 78 9.01 2.60 21.52
CA GLU A 78 9.86 3.43 22.38
C GLU A 78 10.64 2.58 23.41
N LYS A 79 10.00 1.56 23.99
CA LYS A 79 10.68 0.59 24.88
C LYS A 79 11.78 -0.22 24.18
N ARG A 80 11.69 -0.32 22.84
CA ARG A 80 12.72 -0.94 21.99
C ARG A 80 13.76 0.06 21.48
N GLY A 81 13.73 1.31 21.98
CA GLY A 81 14.66 2.39 21.61
C GLY A 81 14.34 3.07 20.27
N MET A 82 13.15 2.85 19.72
CA MET A 82 12.71 3.46 18.47
C MET A 82 11.65 4.53 18.72
N ARG A 83 11.90 5.73 18.23
CA ARG A 83 10.96 6.83 18.35
C ARG A 83 10.12 6.94 17.08
N TYR A 84 8.81 6.82 17.26
CA TYR A 84 7.82 7.05 16.21
C TYR A 84 6.72 8.01 16.69
N TYR A 85 6.10 8.67 15.75
CA TYR A 85 4.90 9.49 15.93
C TYR A 85 3.74 8.81 15.21
N GLY A 86 2.56 8.86 15.81
CA GLY A 86 1.31 8.36 15.24
C GLY A 86 0.12 9.03 15.90
N LYS A 87 -0.98 9.09 15.18
CA LYS A 87 -2.27 9.59 15.69
C LYS A 87 -3.31 8.49 15.60
N GLU A 88 -4.31 8.53 16.47
CA GLU A 88 -5.39 7.55 16.45
C GLU A 88 -6.13 7.53 15.13
N SER A 89 -6.45 6.32 14.69
CA SER A 89 -7.19 6.04 13.46
C SER A 89 -7.82 4.65 13.55
N VAL A 90 -8.68 4.31 12.62
CA VAL A 90 -9.36 3.01 12.53
C VAL A 90 -9.39 2.54 11.08
N SER A 91 -9.31 1.24 10.87
CA SER A 91 -9.14 0.57 9.59
C SER A 91 -7.78 0.80 8.95
N THR A 92 -7.33 2.04 8.85
CA THR A 92 -5.98 2.43 8.41
C THR A 92 -5.20 3.07 9.55
N GLY A 93 -3.88 3.23 9.38
CA GLY A 93 -3.01 3.92 10.34
C GLY A 93 -1.73 4.43 9.69
N ILE A 94 -1.12 5.45 10.31
CA ILE A 94 0.16 5.98 9.88
C ILE A 94 1.11 6.08 11.09
N LEU A 95 2.34 5.59 10.91
CA LEU A 95 3.46 5.86 11.80
C LEU A 95 4.60 6.52 11.03
N SER A 96 5.34 7.38 11.73
CA SER A 96 6.46 8.12 11.14
C SER A 96 7.56 8.36 12.16
N LYS A 97 8.83 8.31 11.74
CA LYS A 97 9.95 8.85 12.52
C LYS A 97 9.95 10.39 12.58
N TYR A 98 9.16 11.03 11.72
CA TYR A 98 9.00 12.48 11.67
C TYR A 98 7.67 12.89 12.32
N GLU A 99 7.64 14.09 12.89
CA GLU A 99 6.42 14.60 13.53
C GLU A 99 5.29 14.78 12.52
N ILE A 100 4.09 14.28 12.86
CA ILE A 100 2.88 14.42 12.04
C ILE A 100 2.30 15.83 12.27
N GLN A 101 2.41 16.70 11.28
CA GLN A 101 1.88 18.06 11.34
C GLN A 101 0.36 18.06 11.30
N SER A 102 -0.24 17.35 10.34
CA SER A 102 -1.68 17.14 10.25
C SER A 102 -2.01 15.70 9.91
N GLN A 103 -3.19 15.23 10.33
CA GLN A 103 -3.78 13.97 9.89
C GLN A 103 -5.27 14.21 9.66
N GLU A 104 -5.75 13.79 8.50
CA GLU A 104 -7.12 14.03 8.05
C GLU A 104 -7.73 12.76 7.45
N VAL A 105 -9.05 12.64 7.56
CA VAL A 105 -9.81 11.57 6.90
C VAL A 105 -10.16 12.04 5.50
N VAL A 106 -9.73 11.29 4.49
CA VAL A 106 -10.03 11.55 3.07
C VAL A 106 -11.29 10.78 2.65
N PHE A 107 -11.39 9.53 3.05
CA PHE A 107 -12.61 8.74 2.88
C PHE A 107 -12.94 8.06 4.21
N PRO A 108 -14.12 8.36 4.80
CA PRO A 108 -14.48 7.83 6.12
C PRO A 108 -14.87 6.36 6.05
N LEU A 109 -14.51 5.61 7.09
CA LEU A 109 -14.95 4.22 7.25
C LEU A 109 -16.48 4.13 7.25
N LYS A 110 -17.04 3.28 6.38
CA LYS A 110 -18.47 3.02 6.27
C LYS A 110 -18.76 1.53 6.47
N ASN A 111 -19.51 1.18 7.51
CA ASN A 111 -19.93 -0.20 7.78
C ASN A 111 -18.74 -1.20 7.79
N ASP A 112 -17.61 -0.82 8.37
CA ASP A 112 -16.37 -1.59 8.38
C ASP A 112 -15.80 -1.89 6.99
N ARG A 113 -16.13 -1.05 6.00
CA ARG A 113 -15.73 -1.20 4.61
C ARG A 113 -15.01 0.06 4.15
N GLY A 114 -13.75 -0.06 3.86
CA GLY A 114 -12.90 0.94 3.28
C GLY A 114 -12.68 2.22 4.09
N SER A 115 -11.46 2.67 4.18
CA SER A 115 -11.12 4.01 4.69
C SER A 115 -9.80 4.51 4.13
N VAL A 116 -9.68 5.83 4.02
CA VAL A 116 -8.45 6.50 3.62
C VAL A 116 -8.18 7.66 4.57
N ILE A 117 -6.98 7.73 5.09
CA ILE A 117 -6.46 8.91 5.82
C ILE A 117 -5.22 9.44 5.11
N LYS A 118 -4.90 10.71 5.34
CA LYS A 118 -3.62 11.30 4.96
C LYS A 118 -2.93 11.93 6.15
N ALA A 119 -1.60 11.98 6.11
CA ALA A 119 -0.80 12.73 7.05
C ALA A 119 0.25 13.57 6.31
N MET A 120 0.54 14.75 6.85
CA MET A 120 1.53 15.68 6.32
C MET A 120 2.75 15.73 7.22
N PHE A 121 3.92 15.78 6.59
CA PHE A 121 5.23 15.82 7.23
C PHE A 121 6.10 16.91 6.61
N GLN A 122 6.97 17.48 7.42
CA GLN A 122 8.09 18.28 6.95
C GLN A 122 9.37 17.45 7.08
N ILE A 123 9.93 17.04 5.95
CA ILE A 123 11.15 16.21 5.91
C ILE A 123 12.20 16.92 5.07
N GLU A 124 13.26 17.39 5.72
CA GLU A 124 14.43 18.02 5.06
C GLU A 124 14.12 19.23 4.15
N GLY A 125 13.08 19.96 4.48
CA GLY A 125 12.67 21.14 3.72
C GLY A 125 11.57 20.84 2.70
N GLU A 126 11.23 19.57 2.48
CA GLU A 126 10.14 19.16 1.61
C GLU A 126 8.85 18.86 2.41
N GLU A 127 7.72 19.29 1.89
CA GLU A 127 6.41 18.89 2.40
C GLU A 127 5.99 17.58 1.73
N ILE A 128 5.77 16.56 2.55
CA ILE A 128 5.37 15.22 2.09
C ILE A 128 3.98 14.90 2.64
N VAL A 129 3.11 14.43 1.77
CA VAL A 129 1.79 13.91 2.13
C VAL A 129 1.74 12.43 1.84
N LEU A 130 1.48 11.63 2.87
CA LEU A 130 1.32 10.19 2.79
C LEU A 130 -0.14 9.83 3.00
N TYR A 131 -0.73 9.14 2.05
CA TYR A 131 -2.04 8.53 2.15
C TYR A 131 -1.87 7.09 2.63
N SER A 132 -2.67 6.69 3.61
CA SER A 132 -2.83 5.31 4.05
C SER A 132 -4.23 4.84 3.69
N ALA A 133 -4.32 3.78 2.90
CA ALA A 133 -5.56 3.23 2.40
C ALA A 133 -5.76 1.79 2.89
N HIS A 134 -6.99 1.48 3.29
CA HIS A 134 -7.49 0.13 3.38
C HIS A 134 -8.82 0.14 2.67
N LEU A 135 -8.80 -0.22 1.37
CA LEU A 135 -9.96 -0.08 0.52
C LEU A 135 -10.99 -1.18 0.81
N ASP A 136 -12.19 -0.97 0.32
CA ASP A 136 -13.33 -1.88 0.55
C ASP A 136 -13.01 -3.32 0.18
N TRP A 137 -13.21 -4.23 1.14
CA TRP A 137 -12.93 -5.66 1.00
C TRP A 137 -14.07 -6.47 0.38
N MET A 138 -15.23 -5.85 0.10
CA MET A 138 -16.35 -6.53 -0.55
C MET A 138 -16.18 -6.58 -2.07
N ASN A 139 -16.87 -7.50 -2.72
CA ASN A 139 -16.80 -7.68 -4.17
C ASN A 139 -15.35 -7.82 -4.67
N CYS A 140 -14.57 -8.71 -4.02
CA CYS A 140 -13.24 -9.09 -4.50
C CYS A 140 -13.39 -9.92 -5.78
N SER A 141 -13.68 -9.24 -6.88
CA SER A 141 -14.14 -9.86 -8.14
C SER A 141 -13.06 -10.68 -8.84
N TYR A 142 -11.81 -10.57 -8.43
CA TYR A 142 -10.72 -11.43 -8.89
C TYR A 142 -10.86 -12.90 -8.41
N TYR A 143 -11.80 -13.18 -7.48
CA TYR A 143 -12.18 -14.54 -7.10
C TYR A 143 -13.17 -15.19 -8.09
N LEU A 144 -13.93 -14.40 -8.84
CA LEU A 144 -14.95 -14.91 -9.77
C LEU A 144 -14.37 -15.86 -10.84
N PRO A 145 -13.24 -15.55 -11.51
CA PRO A 145 -12.61 -16.48 -12.43
C PRO A 145 -12.04 -17.74 -11.76
N ARG A 146 -11.78 -17.69 -10.46
CA ARG A 146 -11.34 -18.82 -9.65
C ARG A 146 -12.49 -19.71 -9.20
N GLY A 147 -13.73 -19.30 -9.49
CA GLY A 147 -14.95 -20.04 -9.13
C GLY A 147 -15.41 -19.82 -7.70
N TYR A 148 -15.08 -18.67 -7.11
CA TYR A 148 -15.51 -18.27 -5.77
C TYR A 148 -16.21 -16.91 -5.82
N ASP A 149 -17.20 -16.75 -4.98
CA ASP A 149 -17.94 -15.50 -4.83
C ASP A 149 -17.11 -14.50 -4.01
N GLY A 150 -16.91 -13.29 -4.53
CA GLY A 150 -16.04 -12.27 -3.94
C GLY A 150 -16.58 -11.55 -2.70
N CYS A 151 -17.79 -11.91 -2.25
CA CYS A 151 -18.40 -11.36 -1.03
C CYS A 151 -18.55 -12.41 0.07
N THR A 152 -18.90 -13.63 -0.31
CA THR A 152 -19.23 -14.72 0.63
C THR A 152 -18.15 -15.77 0.73
N TRP A 153 -17.18 -15.74 -0.18
CA TRP A 153 -16.06 -16.71 -0.32
C TRP A 153 -16.54 -18.14 -0.58
N LYS A 154 -17.80 -18.30 -0.99
CA LYS A 154 -18.36 -19.62 -1.29
C LYS A 154 -17.98 -20.04 -2.70
N LYS A 155 -17.66 -21.34 -2.84
CA LYS A 155 -17.42 -21.95 -4.14
C LYS A 155 -18.67 -21.86 -5.01
N MET A 156 -18.51 -21.38 -6.21
CA MET A 156 -19.55 -21.25 -7.22
C MET A 156 -19.71 -22.54 -8.04
N LYS A 157 -20.82 -22.69 -8.75
CA LYS A 157 -21.03 -23.84 -9.64
C LYS A 157 -20.05 -23.84 -10.81
N GLN A 158 -19.68 -22.68 -11.31
CA GLN A 158 -18.71 -22.48 -12.37
C GLN A 158 -18.06 -21.10 -12.23
N PRO A 159 -16.82 -20.94 -12.71
CA PRO A 159 -16.14 -19.65 -12.78
C PRO A 159 -16.88 -18.68 -13.71
N VAL A 160 -16.76 -17.37 -13.41
CA VAL A 160 -17.12 -16.29 -14.34
C VAL A 160 -15.88 -15.93 -15.15
N VAL A 161 -16.00 -15.95 -16.47
CA VAL A 161 -14.89 -15.67 -17.41
C VAL A 161 -15.23 -14.54 -18.39
N ASP A 162 -16.20 -13.74 -18.03
CA ASP A 162 -16.61 -12.54 -18.78
C ASP A 162 -16.08 -11.29 -18.08
N VAL A 163 -15.19 -10.55 -18.74
CA VAL A 163 -14.50 -9.38 -18.17
C VAL A 163 -15.50 -8.27 -17.79
N ASP A 164 -16.53 -8.04 -18.61
CA ASP A 164 -17.50 -6.98 -18.33
C ASP A 164 -18.31 -7.29 -17.06
N SER A 165 -18.71 -8.56 -16.89
CA SER A 165 -19.39 -9.01 -15.67
C SER A 165 -18.50 -8.88 -14.42
N ILE A 166 -17.21 -9.22 -14.53
CA ILE A 166 -16.24 -9.11 -13.45
C ILE A 166 -16.06 -7.63 -13.04
N LEU A 167 -15.86 -6.74 -14.02
CA LEU A 167 -15.71 -5.32 -13.75
C LEU A 167 -17.00 -4.68 -13.23
N ALA A 168 -18.16 -5.12 -13.67
CA ALA A 168 -19.45 -4.67 -13.14
C ALA A 168 -19.62 -5.07 -11.66
N ASP A 169 -19.25 -6.29 -11.30
CA ASP A 169 -19.26 -6.75 -9.90
C ASP A 169 -18.23 -5.96 -9.05
N ASN A 170 -17.04 -5.74 -9.59
CA ASN A 170 -15.98 -4.97 -8.93
C ASN A 170 -16.43 -3.55 -8.54
N LYS A 171 -17.16 -2.88 -9.45
CA LYS A 171 -17.73 -1.53 -9.25
C LYS A 171 -18.85 -1.45 -8.22
N ALA A 172 -19.36 -2.58 -7.73
CA ALA A 172 -20.32 -2.59 -6.64
C ALA A 172 -19.67 -2.37 -5.26
N SER A 173 -18.33 -2.38 -5.19
CA SER A 173 -17.57 -1.95 -4.02
C SER A 173 -17.41 -0.43 -3.98
N PHE A 174 -16.81 0.08 -2.89
CA PHE A 174 -16.45 1.50 -2.79
C PHE A 174 -15.04 1.82 -3.31
N ARG A 175 -14.25 0.82 -3.74
CA ARG A 175 -12.81 0.97 -4.04
C ARG A 175 -12.50 2.06 -5.04
N ASP A 176 -13.22 2.12 -6.15
CA ASP A 176 -12.99 3.15 -7.16
C ASP A 176 -13.42 4.55 -6.68
N ASP A 177 -14.47 4.67 -5.86
CA ASP A 177 -14.84 5.92 -5.20
C ASP A 177 -13.77 6.40 -4.21
N GLU A 178 -13.18 5.47 -3.45
CA GLU A 178 -12.11 5.74 -2.51
C GLU A 178 -10.85 6.23 -3.22
N VAL A 179 -10.46 5.56 -4.31
CA VAL A 179 -9.30 5.97 -5.12
C VAL A 179 -9.56 7.32 -5.81
N ARG A 180 -10.78 7.58 -6.29
CA ARG A 180 -11.13 8.90 -6.85
C ARG A 180 -11.04 10.00 -5.80
N ALA A 181 -11.48 9.73 -4.56
CA ALA A 181 -11.32 10.66 -3.45
C ALA A 181 -9.84 10.96 -3.15
N ILE A 182 -8.98 9.92 -3.16
CA ILE A 182 -7.52 10.11 -3.04
C ILE A 182 -7.00 11.02 -4.16
N VAL A 183 -7.32 10.71 -5.41
CA VAL A 183 -6.84 11.47 -6.57
C VAL A 183 -7.27 12.92 -6.53
N GLU A 184 -8.54 13.18 -6.19
CA GLU A 184 -9.06 14.55 -6.09
C GLU A 184 -8.37 15.36 -4.97
N ASP A 185 -8.20 14.76 -3.81
CA ASP A 185 -7.52 15.40 -2.69
C ASP A 185 -6.02 15.61 -2.97
N ALA A 186 -5.36 14.59 -3.48
CA ALA A 186 -3.93 14.62 -3.78
C ALA A 186 -3.55 15.59 -4.92
N ARG A 187 -4.45 15.89 -5.86
CA ARG A 187 -4.21 16.95 -6.84
C ARG A 187 -4.03 18.30 -6.15
N LYS A 188 -4.84 18.60 -5.14
CA LYS A 188 -4.71 19.85 -4.35
C LYS A 188 -3.37 19.88 -3.62
N GLU A 189 -2.93 18.75 -3.08
CA GLU A 189 -1.63 18.65 -2.42
C GLU A 189 -0.47 18.91 -3.40
N ARG A 190 -0.53 18.32 -4.59
CA ARG A 190 0.47 18.56 -5.65
C ARG A 190 0.46 19.99 -6.18
N GLU A 191 -0.70 20.64 -6.27
CA GLU A 191 -0.83 22.06 -6.62
C GLU A 191 -0.11 22.97 -5.62
N HIS A 192 0.00 22.55 -4.35
CA HIS A 192 0.82 23.23 -3.34
C HIS A 192 2.30 22.88 -3.40
N GLY A 193 2.74 22.08 -4.39
CA GLY A 193 4.13 21.66 -4.55
C GLY A 193 4.57 20.51 -3.65
N ARG A 194 3.65 19.82 -3.00
CA ARG A 194 3.91 18.72 -2.08
C ARG A 194 4.22 17.42 -2.80
N ILE A 195 5.11 16.64 -2.22
CA ILE A 195 5.37 15.26 -2.65
C ILE A 195 4.25 14.38 -2.08
N VAL A 196 3.60 13.62 -2.96
CA VAL A 196 2.50 12.74 -2.58
C VAL A 196 2.91 11.29 -2.70
N MET A 197 2.66 10.52 -1.66
CA MET A 197 2.82 9.06 -1.62
C MET A 197 1.51 8.41 -1.16
N ILE A 198 1.23 7.22 -1.69
CA ILE A 198 0.06 6.42 -1.32
C ILE A 198 0.56 5.02 -0.97
N GLY A 199 0.22 4.54 0.23
CA GLY A 199 0.44 3.15 0.62
C GLY A 199 -0.87 2.55 1.10
N GLY A 200 -1.16 1.29 0.77
CA GLY A 200 -2.39 0.67 1.24
C GLY A 200 -2.64 -0.73 0.72
N ASP A 201 -3.56 -1.42 1.39
CA ASP A 201 -4.23 -2.60 0.89
C ASP A 201 -5.45 -2.15 0.05
N PHE A 202 -5.39 -2.44 -1.23
CA PHE A 202 -6.43 -2.02 -2.16
C PHE A 202 -7.55 -3.05 -2.31
N ASN A 203 -7.37 -4.25 -1.75
CA ASN A 203 -8.31 -5.37 -1.92
C ASN A 203 -8.69 -5.61 -3.41
N GLU A 204 -7.82 -5.20 -4.32
CA GLU A 204 -7.96 -5.31 -5.77
C GLU A 204 -6.57 -5.48 -6.38
N PRO A 205 -6.38 -6.41 -7.34
CA PRO A 205 -5.11 -6.54 -8.05
C PRO A 205 -4.79 -5.32 -8.92
N SER A 206 -3.52 -5.19 -9.33
CA SER A 206 -3.16 -4.20 -10.34
C SER A 206 -3.56 -4.65 -11.74
N HIS A 207 -4.07 -3.70 -12.55
CA HIS A 207 -4.25 -3.94 -13.98
C HIS A 207 -2.92 -4.28 -14.69
N LEU A 208 -1.77 -3.86 -14.13
CA LEU A 208 -0.44 -4.20 -14.64
C LEU A 208 -0.07 -5.67 -14.40
N ASP A 209 -0.81 -6.37 -13.54
CA ASP A 209 -0.58 -7.79 -13.19
C ASP A 209 -1.53 -8.74 -13.93
N TRP A 210 -2.57 -8.19 -14.59
CA TRP A 210 -3.57 -8.93 -15.35
C TRP A 210 -3.50 -8.61 -16.85
N GLN A 211 -2.32 -8.81 -17.44
CA GLN A 211 -2.01 -8.49 -18.82
C GLN A 211 -1.96 -9.75 -19.73
N ALA A 212 -1.65 -9.55 -20.99
CA ALA A 212 -1.61 -10.62 -21.98
C ALA A 212 -0.61 -11.75 -21.65
N ASP A 213 0.47 -11.44 -20.94
CA ASP A 213 1.51 -12.38 -20.52
C ASP A 213 1.15 -13.18 -19.27
N THR A 214 0.17 -12.71 -18.49
CA THR A 214 -0.31 -13.38 -17.26
C THR A 214 -1.68 -14.05 -17.43
N LYS A 215 -2.37 -13.83 -18.55
CA LYS A 215 -3.76 -14.27 -18.75
C LYS A 215 -4.00 -15.77 -18.62
N ASP A 216 -2.99 -16.60 -18.87
CA ASP A 216 -3.10 -18.06 -18.86
C ASP A 216 -2.50 -18.71 -17.60
N ILE A 217 -2.12 -17.90 -16.61
CA ILE A 217 -1.58 -18.36 -15.32
C ILE A 217 -2.50 -17.93 -14.16
N ARG A 218 -2.36 -18.56 -13.00
CA ARG A 218 -3.07 -18.21 -11.75
C ARG A 218 -4.59 -18.10 -11.91
N GLU A 219 -5.16 -19.00 -12.72
CA GLU A 219 -6.60 -19.03 -13.04
C GLU A 219 -7.16 -17.71 -13.58
N HIS A 220 -6.36 -16.88 -14.25
CA HIS A 220 -6.86 -15.73 -15.01
C HIS A 220 -7.71 -16.11 -16.22
N ARG A 221 -7.64 -17.41 -16.65
CA ARG A 221 -8.52 -18.03 -17.65
C ARG A 221 -8.59 -17.30 -19.00
N GLY A 222 -7.44 -16.85 -19.48
CA GLY A 222 -7.33 -16.14 -20.75
C GLY A 222 -7.71 -14.65 -20.70
N MET A 223 -8.05 -14.12 -19.52
CA MET A 223 -8.54 -12.75 -19.39
C MET A 223 -7.41 -11.75 -19.18
N VAL A 224 -7.58 -10.58 -19.78
CA VAL A 224 -6.87 -9.34 -19.47
C VAL A 224 -7.88 -8.43 -18.81
N VAL A 225 -7.60 -8.00 -17.58
CA VAL A 225 -8.55 -7.20 -16.79
C VAL A 225 -7.91 -5.87 -16.40
N ASN A 226 -8.57 -4.78 -16.80
CA ASN A 226 -8.13 -3.43 -16.44
C ASN A 226 -8.78 -3.02 -15.11
N TRP A 227 -8.25 -3.54 -14.01
CA TRP A 227 -8.71 -3.21 -12.66
C TRP A 227 -8.71 -1.71 -12.40
N ASP A 228 -9.81 -1.20 -11.85
CA ASP A 228 -10.10 0.23 -11.84
C ASP A 228 -9.14 1.03 -10.94
N CYS A 229 -8.82 0.55 -9.74
CA CYS A 229 -8.03 1.31 -8.76
C CYS A 229 -6.64 1.68 -9.26
N SER A 230 -5.88 0.68 -9.68
CA SER A 230 -4.53 0.89 -10.19
C SER A 230 -4.54 1.68 -11.51
N LYS A 231 -5.55 1.46 -12.35
CA LYS A 231 -5.71 2.19 -13.61
C LYS A 231 -5.97 3.68 -13.37
N ILE A 232 -6.89 4.03 -12.47
CA ILE A 232 -7.21 5.43 -12.11
C ILE A 232 -5.95 6.15 -11.63
N LEU A 233 -5.13 5.50 -10.78
CA LEU A 233 -3.90 6.10 -10.28
C LEU A 233 -2.86 6.32 -11.38
N ILE A 234 -2.63 5.33 -12.24
CA ILE A 234 -1.66 5.46 -13.35
C ILE A 234 -2.11 6.55 -14.34
N GLU A 235 -3.41 6.63 -14.66
CA GLU A 235 -3.97 7.67 -15.53
C GLU A 235 -3.82 9.08 -14.92
N ASP A 236 -3.80 9.22 -13.59
CA ASP A 236 -3.52 10.49 -12.90
C ASP A 236 -2.01 10.77 -12.70
N GLY A 237 -1.14 9.94 -13.27
CA GLY A 237 0.30 10.15 -13.28
C GLY A 237 1.06 9.54 -12.10
N TYR A 238 0.43 8.71 -11.28
CA TYR A 238 1.12 7.92 -10.26
C TYR A 238 1.95 6.80 -10.88
N LYS A 239 2.92 6.34 -10.12
CA LYS A 239 3.77 5.21 -10.49
C LYS A 239 3.62 4.11 -9.45
N ASP A 240 3.41 2.90 -9.92
CA ASP A 240 3.50 1.70 -9.10
C ASP A 240 4.98 1.41 -8.86
N THR A 241 5.46 1.66 -7.64
CA THR A 241 6.89 1.60 -7.31
C THR A 241 7.48 0.21 -7.51
N PHE A 242 6.70 -0.85 -7.28
CA PHE A 242 7.14 -2.21 -7.50
C PHE A 242 7.30 -2.50 -9.00
N ARG A 243 6.34 -2.10 -9.85
CA ARG A 243 6.40 -2.32 -11.30
C ARG A 243 7.43 -1.42 -12.00
N GLU A 244 7.76 -0.26 -11.45
CA GLU A 244 8.91 0.54 -11.95
C GLU A 244 10.25 -0.22 -11.83
N ILE A 245 10.42 -1.02 -10.78
CA ILE A 245 11.65 -1.80 -10.56
C ILE A 245 11.55 -3.21 -11.18
N TYR A 246 10.38 -3.84 -11.09
CA TYR A 246 10.11 -5.20 -11.52
C TYR A 246 8.97 -5.23 -12.56
N PRO A 247 9.22 -4.80 -13.80
CA PRO A 247 8.16 -4.58 -14.80
C PRO A 247 7.51 -5.86 -15.33
N ASN A 248 8.12 -7.03 -15.12
CA ASN A 248 7.61 -8.30 -15.62
C ASN A 248 6.81 -9.06 -14.53
N PRO A 249 5.45 -9.11 -14.61
CA PRO A 249 4.63 -9.75 -13.59
C PRO A 249 4.69 -11.28 -13.59
N VAL A 250 5.21 -11.90 -14.65
CA VAL A 250 5.41 -13.36 -14.72
C VAL A 250 6.61 -13.77 -13.89
N ILE A 251 7.72 -13.02 -14.02
CA ILE A 251 8.98 -13.33 -13.31
C ILE A 251 8.92 -12.80 -11.86
N TYR A 252 8.34 -11.62 -11.67
CA TYR A 252 8.26 -10.93 -10.39
C TYR A 252 6.78 -10.66 -10.04
N PRO A 253 6.02 -11.67 -9.62
CA PRO A 253 4.59 -11.49 -9.31
C PRO A 253 4.36 -10.51 -8.15
N GLY A 254 5.23 -10.49 -7.15
CA GLY A 254 5.13 -9.57 -6.02
C GLY A 254 3.93 -9.84 -5.11
N PHE A 255 3.52 -11.09 -4.95
CA PHE A 255 2.36 -11.44 -4.15
C PHE A 255 2.42 -10.86 -2.74
N THR A 256 1.34 -10.23 -2.32
CA THR A 256 1.14 -9.75 -0.96
C THR A 256 0.01 -10.50 -0.26
N PHE A 257 -0.88 -11.15 -1.02
CA PHE A 257 -2.00 -11.93 -0.49
C PHE A 257 -2.19 -13.23 -1.30
N PRO A 258 -2.53 -14.36 -0.65
CA PRO A 258 -2.28 -14.62 0.77
C PRO A 258 -0.78 -14.71 1.03
N THR A 259 -0.36 -14.27 2.21
CA THR A 259 1.05 -14.35 2.59
C THR A 259 1.41 -15.76 3.02
N ASN A 260 2.64 -16.18 2.71
CA ASN A 260 3.16 -17.44 3.23
C ASN A 260 3.59 -17.25 4.69
N ASN A 261 2.72 -17.60 5.62
CA ASN A 261 3.01 -17.57 7.05
C ASN A 261 3.10 -18.99 7.59
N ILE A 262 4.29 -19.41 8.00
CA ILE A 262 4.58 -20.78 8.49
C ILE A 262 3.89 -21.09 9.83
N GLU A 263 3.47 -20.08 10.58
CA GLU A 263 2.79 -20.23 11.87
C GLU A 263 1.26 -20.41 11.73
N VAL A 264 0.75 -20.34 10.50
CA VAL A 264 -0.68 -20.41 10.23
C VAL A 264 -1.01 -21.53 9.26
N ASP A 265 -2.05 -22.30 9.56
CA ASP A 265 -2.56 -23.32 8.63
C ASP A 265 -2.94 -22.67 7.29
N LEU A 266 -2.44 -23.23 6.19
CA LEU A 266 -2.69 -22.74 4.83
C LEU A 266 -4.17 -22.52 4.54
N LYS A 267 -5.04 -23.38 5.09
CA LYS A 267 -6.51 -23.25 4.95
C LYS A 267 -7.08 -21.97 5.55
N LYS A 268 -6.33 -21.31 6.44
CA LYS A 268 -6.73 -20.03 7.02
C LYS A 268 -6.13 -18.83 6.27
N LEU A 269 -5.14 -19.08 5.40
CA LEU A 269 -4.45 -18.06 4.61
C LEU A 269 -5.14 -17.79 3.27
N THR A 270 -5.94 -18.72 2.77
CA THR A 270 -6.60 -18.62 1.46
C THR A 270 -8.11 -18.63 1.58
N TRP A 271 -8.79 -17.84 0.77
CA TRP A 271 -10.25 -17.84 0.64
C TRP A 271 -10.72 -18.74 -0.52
N ALA A 272 -9.79 -19.16 -1.40
CA ALA A 272 -10.06 -20.07 -2.51
C ALA A 272 -9.15 -21.31 -2.44
N PRO A 273 -9.35 -22.23 -1.47
CA PRO A 273 -8.40 -23.30 -1.14
C PRO A 273 -8.16 -24.33 -2.26
N GLU A 274 -8.96 -24.31 -3.31
CA GLU A 274 -8.81 -25.19 -4.48
C GLU A 274 -8.31 -24.44 -5.73
N ALA A 275 -7.90 -23.18 -5.59
CA ALA A 275 -7.40 -22.35 -6.67
C ALA A 275 -6.12 -21.60 -6.23
N ASP A 276 -5.38 -21.07 -7.20
CA ASP A 276 -4.28 -20.15 -6.92
C ASP A 276 -4.82 -18.73 -6.81
N ASP A 277 -5.12 -18.27 -5.58
CA ASP A 277 -5.67 -16.95 -5.31
C ASP A 277 -4.62 -15.92 -4.93
N ARG A 278 -3.33 -16.23 -5.16
CA ARG A 278 -2.23 -15.30 -4.90
C ARG A 278 -2.32 -14.07 -5.79
N GLU A 279 -2.34 -12.91 -5.18
CA GLU A 279 -2.39 -11.61 -5.84
C GLU A 279 -1.47 -10.60 -5.12
N ARG A 280 -1.15 -9.54 -5.82
CA ARG A 280 -0.56 -8.35 -5.25
C ARG A 280 -1.67 -7.31 -5.11
N ILE A 281 -2.09 -7.06 -3.88
CA ILE A 281 -3.18 -6.15 -3.53
C ILE A 281 -2.73 -5.02 -2.60
N ASP A 282 -1.50 -5.08 -2.07
CA ASP A 282 -0.86 -4.00 -1.33
C ASP A 282 0.12 -3.26 -2.23
N PHE A 283 0.09 -1.94 -2.15
CA PHE A 283 0.84 -1.05 -3.05
C PHE A 283 1.49 0.12 -2.31
N ILE A 284 2.56 0.63 -2.90
CA ILE A 284 3.13 1.95 -2.66
C ILE A 284 3.35 2.64 -4.00
#